data_6e104751c1afd1e05f7025417cd1a5f6
#
_entry.id   6e104751c1afd1e05f7025417cd1a5f6
#
_cell.length_a   1.000
_cell.length_b   1.000
_cell.length_c   1.000
_cell.angle_alpha   90.00
_cell.angle_beta   90.00
_cell.angle_gamma   90.00
#
_symmetry.space_group_name_H-M   'P 1'
#
loop_
_entity.id
_entity.type
_entity.pdbx_description
1 polymer ?
#
loop_
_entity_poly.entity_id
_entity_poly.type
_entity_poly.pdbx_seq_one_letter_code
_entity_poly.pdbx_strand_id
1 'polypeptide(L)'
;MHTIMLVILVGIASQYAPGVMDRTIATRQIPGKTVYTVPQDLSKYDGFIAMESCAELGNEYYVKPVESNLWELFLAVDCSGHSTTSEWMKRNNIIMEVDYNTAVRWDTVGKGIPVEMAIKVNTRYETQ
;
A
#
# COMPACT_ATOMS: atom_id res chain seq x y z
N MET A 1 27.67 -5.47 2.67
CA MET A 1 27.06 -4.15 2.76
C MET A 1 25.76 -4.11 1.99
N HIS A 2 24.81 -3.43 2.54
CA HIS A 2 23.52 -3.22 1.86
C HIS A 2 23.33 -1.76 1.54
N THR A 3 22.87 -1.49 0.35
CA THR A 3 22.43 -0.15 -0.02
C THR A 3 20.92 -0.16 -0.14
N ILE A 4 20.28 0.81 0.46
CA ILE A 4 18.84 0.99 0.32
C ILE A 4 18.64 2.16 -0.63
N MET A 5 17.98 1.88 -1.74
CA MET A 5 17.62 2.93 -2.69
C MET A 5 16.15 3.25 -2.47
N LEU A 6 15.85 4.53 -2.33
CA LEU A 6 14.50 5.00 -2.16
C LEU A 6 14.08 5.78 -3.39
N VAL A 7 12.97 5.38 -3.97
CA VAL A 7 12.28 6.16 -4.99
C VAL A 7 11.05 6.73 -4.32
N ILE A 8 11.01 8.05 -4.20
CA ILE A 8 9.91 8.73 -3.51
C ILE A 8 8.92 9.22 -4.55
N LEU A 9 7.67 8.83 -4.36
CA LEU A 9 6.56 9.30 -5.17
C LEU A 9 5.64 10.11 -4.27
N VAL A 10 5.03 11.15 -4.84
CA VAL A 10 4.05 11.98 -4.15
C VAL A 10 2.74 11.90 -4.91
N GLY A 11 1.66 11.69 -4.20
CA GLY A 11 0.33 11.63 -4.80
C GLY A 11 -0.73 11.63 -3.72
N ILE A 12 -1.93 11.27 -4.11
CA ILE A 12 -3.08 11.27 -3.19
C ILE A 12 -3.32 9.84 -2.71
N ALA A 13 -3.57 9.68 -1.42
CA ALA A 13 -4.09 8.45 -0.85
C ALA A 13 -5.58 8.64 -0.56
N SER A 14 -6.41 7.75 -1.06
CA SER A 14 -7.78 7.60 -0.62
C SER A 14 -7.87 6.42 0.35
N GLN A 15 -9.06 5.99 0.73
CA GLN A 15 -9.17 4.89 1.68
C GLN A 15 -10.33 3.97 1.33
N TYR A 16 -10.20 2.75 1.80
CA TYR A 16 -11.27 1.74 1.75
C TYR A 16 -12.33 2.03 2.82
N ALA A 17 -13.55 1.61 2.55
CA ALA A 17 -14.62 1.64 3.55
C ALA A 17 -14.30 0.68 4.70
N PRO A 18 -14.93 0.87 5.87
CA PRO A 18 -14.67 0.03 7.03
C PRO A 18 -14.84 -1.46 6.72
N GLY A 19 -13.88 -2.27 7.12
CA GLY A 19 -13.93 -3.73 7.00
C GLY A 19 -13.65 -4.30 5.61
N VAL A 20 -13.59 -3.47 4.57
CA VAL A 20 -13.38 -3.97 3.20
C VAL A 20 -11.99 -4.55 3.03
N MET A 21 -10.97 -3.83 3.49
CA MET A 21 -9.59 -4.31 3.39
C MET A 21 -9.40 -5.58 4.21
N ASP A 22 -10.01 -5.66 5.39
CA ASP A 22 -9.93 -6.84 6.25
C ASP A 22 -10.47 -8.09 5.52
N ARG A 23 -11.60 -7.96 4.83
CA ARG A 23 -12.18 -9.06 4.07
C ARG A 23 -11.29 -9.45 2.89
N THR A 24 -10.71 -8.48 2.22
CA THR A 24 -9.78 -8.74 1.12
C THR A 24 -8.57 -9.52 1.61
N ILE A 25 -7.98 -9.09 2.72
CA ILE A 25 -6.83 -9.77 3.32
C ILE A 25 -7.20 -11.20 3.69
N ALA A 26 -8.32 -11.40 4.38
CA ALA A 26 -8.75 -12.73 4.80
C ALA A 26 -8.92 -13.67 3.60
N THR A 27 -9.51 -13.19 2.51
CA THR A 27 -9.68 -13.97 1.29
C THR A 27 -8.31 -14.33 0.68
N ARG A 28 -7.40 -13.37 0.63
CA ARG A 28 -6.07 -13.60 0.04
C ARG A 28 -5.13 -14.40 0.93
N GLN A 29 -5.48 -14.59 2.19
CA GLN A 29 -4.70 -15.46 3.08
C GLN A 29 -5.03 -16.94 2.88
N ILE A 30 -6.08 -17.27 2.15
CA ILE A 30 -6.41 -18.66 1.81
C ILE A 30 -5.42 -19.13 0.74
N PRO A 31 -4.57 -20.14 1.02
CA PRO A 31 -3.55 -20.56 0.07
C PRO A 31 -4.15 -20.96 -1.27
N GLY A 32 -3.58 -20.41 -2.34
CA GLY A 32 -3.96 -20.76 -3.71
C GLY A 32 -5.28 -20.19 -4.19
N LYS A 33 -6.01 -19.42 -3.37
CA LYS A 33 -7.28 -18.85 -3.78
C LYS A 33 -7.11 -17.67 -4.73
N THR A 34 -6.08 -16.88 -4.53
CA THR A 34 -5.75 -15.74 -5.38
C THR A 34 -4.32 -15.88 -5.87
N VAL A 35 -3.95 -15.10 -6.88
CA VAL A 35 -2.61 -15.17 -7.45
C VAL A 35 -1.54 -14.86 -6.40
N TYR A 36 -1.77 -13.85 -5.57
CA TYR A 36 -0.87 -13.52 -4.48
C TYR A 36 -1.51 -13.96 -3.17
N THR A 37 -0.78 -14.72 -2.37
CA THR A 37 -1.23 -15.14 -1.05
C THR A 37 -0.64 -14.22 0.00
N VAL A 38 -1.51 -13.55 0.75
CA VAL A 38 -1.08 -12.65 1.82
C VAL A 38 -0.56 -13.49 3.00
N PRO A 39 0.58 -13.10 3.61
CA PRO A 39 1.10 -13.83 4.77
C PRO A 39 0.11 -13.88 5.93
N GLN A 40 0.19 -14.93 6.73
CA GLN A 40 -0.66 -15.06 7.92
C GLN A 40 -0.24 -14.08 9.01
N ASP A 41 1.06 -13.87 9.21
CA ASP A 41 1.58 -12.94 10.20
C ASP A 41 1.80 -11.58 9.54
N LEU A 42 1.00 -10.61 9.97
CA LEU A 42 1.01 -9.25 9.43
C LEU A 42 1.48 -8.23 10.48
N SER A 43 2.03 -8.71 11.59
CA SER A 43 2.30 -7.87 12.76
C SER A 43 3.33 -6.77 12.52
N LYS A 44 4.21 -6.94 11.52
CA LYS A 44 5.23 -5.92 11.24
C LYS A 44 4.70 -4.71 10.48
N TYR A 45 3.51 -4.81 9.91
CA TYR A 45 2.98 -3.73 9.07
C TYR A 45 2.13 -2.77 9.89
N ASP A 46 2.30 -1.48 9.60
CA ASP A 46 1.48 -0.43 10.20
C ASP A 46 0.13 -0.32 9.53
N GLY A 47 0.04 -0.73 8.27
CA GLY A 47 -1.20 -0.69 7.51
C GLY A 47 -1.08 -1.43 6.20
N PHE A 48 -2.16 -1.35 5.40
CA PHE A 48 -2.27 -2.07 4.15
C PHE A 48 -2.78 -1.14 3.06
N ILE A 49 -2.33 -1.40 1.82
CA ILE A 49 -2.71 -0.55 0.71
C ILE A 49 -3.15 -1.37 -0.49
N ALA A 50 -4.01 -0.74 -1.29
CA ALA A 50 -4.35 -1.19 -2.62
C ALA A 50 -3.64 -0.28 -3.61
N MET A 51 -3.00 -0.90 -4.60
CA MET A 51 -2.27 -0.21 -5.65
C MET A 51 -3.09 -0.23 -6.93
N GLU A 52 -2.76 0.66 -7.87
CA GLU A 52 -3.43 0.64 -9.16
C GLU A 52 -3.08 -0.62 -9.95
N SER A 53 -1.81 -1.01 -9.94
CA SER A 53 -1.33 -2.16 -10.70
C SER A 53 -1.26 -3.41 -9.84
N CYS A 54 -1.81 -4.51 -10.36
CA CYS A 54 -1.74 -5.80 -9.67
C CYS A 54 -0.33 -6.41 -9.68
N ALA A 55 0.58 -5.88 -10.49
CA ALA A 55 1.98 -6.30 -10.47
C ALA A 55 2.67 -5.92 -9.16
N GLU A 56 2.08 -5.01 -8.38
CA GLU A 56 2.67 -4.54 -7.13
C GLU A 56 2.20 -5.30 -5.91
N LEU A 57 1.31 -6.27 -6.06
CA LEU A 57 0.86 -7.09 -4.94
C LEU A 57 2.04 -7.75 -4.25
N GLY A 58 2.09 -7.65 -2.92
CA GLY A 58 3.15 -8.22 -2.10
C GLY A 58 4.33 -7.30 -1.88
N ASN A 59 4.40 -6.18 -2.56
CA ASN A 59 5.48 -5.22 -2.33
C ASN A 59 5.27 -4.48 -1.01
N GLU A 60 6.38 -4.05 -0.43
CA GLU A 60 6.39 -3.26 0.79
C GLU A 60 6.77 -1.82 0.46
N TYR A 61 6.08 -0.89 1.10
CA TYR A 61 6.31 0.54 0.90
C TYR A 61 6.37 1.25 2.23
N TYR A 62 7.25 2.26 2.32
CA TYR A 62 7.16 3.23 3.40
C TYR A 62 6.27 4.36 2.94
N VAL A 63 5.30 4.73 3.74
CA VAL A 63 4.30 5.76 3.39
C VAL A 63 4.13 6.71 4.56
N LYS A 64 3.95 7.98 4.26
CA LYS A 64 3.55 8.95 5.26
C LYS A 64 2.70 10.06 4.62
N PRO A 65 1.76 10.64 5.38
CA PRO A 65 1.19 11.93 4.98
C PRO A 65 2.30 12.95 4.79
N VAL A 66 2.17 13.82 3.82
CA VAL A 66 3.22 14.81 3.50
C VAL A 66 3.61 15.63 4.75
N GLU A 67 2.62 15.96 5.58
CA GLU A 67 2.86 16.78 6.76
C GLU A 67 3.41 16.01 7.96
N SER A 68 3.47 14.69 7.88
CA SER A 68 3.99 13.84 8.95
C SER A 68 5.50 13.63 8.80
N ASN A 69 6.19 13.45 9.92
CA ASN A 69 7.60 13.08 9.91
C ASN A 69 7.81 11.58 10.12
N LEU A 70 6.72 10.82 10.27
CA LEU A 70 6.82 9.39 10.57
C LEU A 70 6.52 8.55 9.35
N TRP A 71 7.52 7.83 8.87
CA TRP A 71 7.35 6.82 7.84
C TRP A 71 6.76 5.56 8.47
N GLU A 72 5.76 4.98 7.81
CA GLU A 72 5.11 3.76 8.26
C GLU A 72 5.25 2.69 7.19
N LEU A 73 5.32 1.43 7.60
CA LEU A 73 5.51 0.31 6.68
C LEU A 73 4.15 -0.29 6.29
N PHE A 74 3.91 -0.35 4.98
CA PHE A 74 2.67 -0.87 4.41
C PHE A 74 2.94 -2.03 3.48
N LEU A 75 2.02 -2.98 3.46
CA LEU A 75 2.03 -4.08 2.50
C LEU A 75 0.94 -3.86 1.47
N ALA A 76 1.29 -4.01 0.19
CA ALA A 76 0.30 -3.96 -0.89
C ALA A 76 -0.43 -5.29 -0.96
N VAL A 77 -1.70 -5.28 -0.54
CA VAL A 77 -2.51 -6.50 -0.44
C VAL A 77 -3.65 -6.55 -1.44
N ASP A 78 -3.89 -5.46 -2.17
CA ASP A 78 -4.95 -5.42 -3.16
C ASP A 78 -4.54 -4.53 -4.33
N CYS A 79 -5.29 -4.60 -5.39
CA CYS A 79 -5.06 -3.78 -6.57
C CYS A 79 -6.40 -3.47 -7.22
N SER A 80 -6.47 -2.36 -7.95
CA SER A 80 -7.71 -2.00 -8.62
C SER A 80 -8.07 -3.01 -9.70
N GLY A 81 -7.12 -3.39 -10.53
CA GLY A 81 -7.29 -4.42 -11.57
C GLY A 81 -8.45 -4.19 -12.53
N HIS A 82 -9.32 -3.25 -12.24
CA HIS A 82 -10.50 -2.95 -13.02
C HIS A 82 -10.27 -1.64 -13.76
N SER A 83 -10.42 -1.62 -15.05
CA SER A 83 -10.03 -0.49 -15.88
C SER A 83 -10.69 0.84 -15.47
N THR A 84 -11.94 0.82 -15.09
CA THR A 84 -12.67 2.04 -14.68
C THR A 84 -12.07 2.61 -13.39
N THR A 85 -11.80 1.76 -12.40
CA THR A 85 -11.18 2.19 -11.14
C THR A 85 -9.75 2.66 -11.39
N SER A 86 -9.00 1.94 -12.21
CA SER A 86 -7.64 2.29 -12.57
C SER A 86 -7.58 3.68 -13.21
N GLU A 87 -8.48 3.96 -14.15
CA GLU A 87 -8.54 5.27 -14.80
C GLU A 87 -8.90 6.37 -13.82
N TRP A 88 -9.83 6.11 -12.90
CA TRP A 88 -10.21 7.07 -11.88
C TRP A 88 -9.02 7.42 -10.99
N MET A 89 -8.26 6.43 -10.57
CA MET A 89 -7.06 6.66 -9.78
C MET A 89 -6.07 7.54 -10.53
N LYS A 90 -5.79 7.20 -11.79
CA LYS A 90 -4.83 7.96 -12.60
C LYS A 90 -5.27 9.41 -12.79
N ARG A 91 -6.55 9.62 -13.12
CA ARG A 91 -7.07 10.97 -13.34
C ARG A 91 -7.01 11.85 -12.10
N ASN A 92 -7.14 11.26 -10.94
CA ASN A 92 -7.17 12.00 -9.68
C ASN A 92 -5.83 11.97 -8.95
N ASN A 93 -4.78 11.47 -9.59
CA ASN A 93 -3.46 11.32 -9.00
C ASN A 93 -3.50 10.51 -7.70
N ILE A 94 -4.39 9.54 -7.64
CA ILE A 94 -4.49 8.63 -6.50
C ILE A 94 -3.50 7.51 -6.73
N ILE A 95 -2.48 7.46 -5.87
CA ILE A 95 -1.41 6.47 -6.02
C ILE A 95 -1.63 5.24 -5.15
N MET A 96 -2.55 5.32 -4.19
CA MET A 96 -2.91 4.19 -3.33
C MET A 96 -4.24 4.44 -2.63
N GLU A 97 -4.82 3.36 -2.14
CA GLU A 97 -5.94 3.43 -1.19
C GLU A 97 -5.52 2.71 0.08
N VAL A 98 -5.60 3.40 1.21
CA VAL A 98 -5.21 2.81 2.49
C VAL A 98 -6.39 2.11 3.16
N ASP A 99 -6.11 1.20 4.10
CA ASP A 99 -7.13 0.58 4.91
C ASP A 99 -7.83 1.62 5.80
N TYR A 100 -9.06 1.33 6.21
CA TYR A 100 -9.87 2.28 7.00
C TYR A 100 -9.20 2.63 8.32
N ASN A 101 -8.59 1.66 8.99
CA ASN A 101 -7.94 1.90 10.28
C ASN A 101 -6.79 2.90 10.15
N THR A 102 -6.05 2.85 9.05
CA THR A 102 -5.01 3.84 8.77
C THR A 102 -5.61 5.23 8.61
N ALA A 103 -6.72 5.34 7.86
CA ALA A 103 -7.40 6.63 7.68
C ALA A 103 -7.89 7.19 9.02
N VAL A 104 -8.39 6.33 9.91
CA VAL A 104 -8.78 6.76 11.26
C VAL A 104 -7.58 7.26 12.04
N ARG A 105 -6.49 6.50 12.02
CA ARG A 105 -5.26 6.87 12.75
C ARG A 105 -4.66 8.17 12.23
N TRP A 106 -4.75 8.41 10.92
CA TRP A 106 -4.26 9.64 10.30
C TRP A 106 -5.25 10.81 10.38
N ASP A 107 -6.48 10.55 10.88
CA ASP A 107 -7.58 11.52 10.94
C ASP A 107 -7.94 12.04 9.54
N THR A 108 -8.08 11.12 8.59
CA THR A 108 -8.32 11.49 7.18
C THR A 108 -9.52 10.78 6.58
N VAL A 109 -10.41 10.25 7.41
CA VAL A 109 -11.61 9.54 6.93
C VAL A 109 -12.45 10.48 6.05
N GLY A 110 -12.80 9.98 4.88
CA GLY A 110 -13.59 10.74 3.90
C GLY A 110 -12.79 11.74 3.08
N LYS A 111 -11.47 11.76 3.22
CA LYS A 111 -10.61 12.71 2.52
C LYS A 111 -9.56 11.99 1.71
N GLY A 112 -9.24 12.55 0.53
CA GLY A 112 -7.99 12.20 -0.14
C GLY A 112 -6.91 13.13 0.38
N ILE A 113 -5.77 12.60 0.76
CA ILE A 113 -4.69 13.41 1.31
C ILE A 113 -3.38 13.20 0.54
N PRO A 114 -2.54 14.24 0.46
CA PRO A 114 -1.22 14.08 -0.12
C PRO A 114 -0.35 13.17 0.75
N VAL A 115 0.29 12.20 0.12
CA VAL A 115 1.22 11.29 0.80
C VAL A 115 2.52 11.21 0.02
N GLU A 116 3.58 10.83 0.71
CA GLU A 116 4.83 10.40 0.11
C GLU A 116 4.94 8.90 0.26
N MET A 117 5.40 8.24 -0.78
CA MET A 117 5.61 6.80 -0.80
C MET A 117 7.03 6.51 -1.23
N ALA A 118 7.74 5.69 -0.45
CA ALA A 118 9.08 5.24 -0.78
C ALA A 118 9.04 3.73 -0.98
N ILE A 119 9.57 3.29 -2.13
CA ILE A 119 9.65 1.87 -2.43
C ILE A 119 10.84 1.30 -1.67
N LYS A 120 10.59 0.24 -0.91
CA LYS A 120 11.66 -0.42 -0.17
C LYS A 120 12.44 -1.31 -1.11
N VAL A 121 13.61 -0.86 -1.52
CA VAL A 121 14.50 -1.61 -2.41
C VAL A 121 15.78 -1.91 -1.67
N ASN A 122 16.08 -3.18 -1.50
CA ASN A 122 17.34 -3.64 -0.91
C ASN A 122 18.29 -4.04 -2.02
N THR A 123 19.47 -3.44 -2.04
CA THR A 123 20.51 -3.78 -2.98
C THR A 123 21.64 -4.45 -2.22
N ARG A 124 22.06 -5.61 -2.69
CA ARG A 124 23.15 -6.35 -2.09
C ARG A 124 24.34 -6.37 -3.02
N TYR A 125 25.46 -6.12 -2.43
CA TYR A 125 26.71 -6.15 -3.18
C TYR A 125 27.57 -7.34 -2.82
N GLU A 126 27.21 -7.92 -1.73
CA GLU A 126 28.02 -8.98 -1.25
C GLU A 126 28.01 -10.12 -2.09
N THR A 127 27.30 -10.15 -2.92
CA THR A 127 27.20 -11.27 -3.45
C THR A 127 27.81 -11.50 -4.45
N GLN A 128 28.29 -11.20 -4.38
CA GLN A 128 28.60 -11.50 -5.26
C GLN A 128 29.51 -11.77 -5.52
#